data_10a842e456d61c3d35319ee42b76465c
#
_entry.id   10a842e456d61c3d35319ee42b76465c
#
_cell.length_a   1.000
_cell.length_b   1.000
_cell.length_c   1.000
_cell.angle_alpha   90.00
_cell.angle_beta   90.00
_cell.angle_gamma   90.00
#
_symmetry.space_group_name_H-M   'P 1'
#
loop_
_entity.id
_entity.type
_entity.pdbx_description
1 polymer ?
#
loop_
_entity_poly.entity_id
_entity_poly.type
_entity_poly.pdbx_seq_one_letter_code
_entity_poly.pdbx_strand_id
1 'polypeptide(L)'
;MLSFVSAWILSALVAQTPTEPRAVLLEKIPADAAVVVSLRGIDKVQAHLEGMLTAMSPTWGGQAGPMLRLSIGQMTAQFGTEATRSPFTVAMDLPKADGELPAFAVLIPIEDYRSVLKSLAGTVEAPKLEAVGGGVEKFTNKTGDTIYAYDGEGFIAFAQESDAMVKRIAAKPAATLGSKLSTELREALLGGDLGFYINVAAIQARYGDQIEAMRAQFMAALDQAGDQMQQQGQMNAAKQHYGALFDAAKEAESLALNFDFDKAAFDLSAFLTLKTDSPALASLKNAKTGNSDGLAKLPPGYLFYGYMNTDPKSMQGLMKMNASSTFPGGASGSPAAQKYLDSMMELGRQESLTAMTYGGGVEVLALTIPENVEQTTSAMVELMKTMAQSPAIKEATLEEKVDTYKGFVLNKASMRFDFEKMLGDQAGNPMAAGMVKAMVGEDNATTTYFGSDGKQLVSATAKSLEEAHQKIDQLSDEKAGIGTKPGYQALMSRLPKETNALFAVNAQRLVRFIGQILGTVAGGDPIAPPADMPTEMALFGGSLATHPSGYRLDFVLPSAVGPVLEKGLVPIVQGIQGQVNQ
;
A
#
# COMPACT_ATOMS: atom_id res chain seq x y z
N MET A 1 -26.37 -17.71 41.86
CA MET A 1 -25.03 -18.29 42.02
C MET A 1 -24.62 -19.19 40.84
N LEU A 2 -25.50 -19.93 40.20
CA LEU A 2 -25.15 -20.76 39.04
C LEU A 2 -24.79 -19.98 37.77
N SER A 3 -25.31 -18.79 37.54
CA SER A 3 -25.00 -17.93 36.37
C SER A 3 -23.61 -17.28 36.42
N PHE A 4 -23.01 -17.10 37.59
CA PHE A 4 -21.66 -16.52 37.73
C PHE A 4 -20.56 -17.57 37.49
N VAL A 5 -20.79 -18.82 37.82
CA VAL A 5 -19.86 -19.94 37.60
C VAL A 5 -19.77 -20.28 36.10
N SER A 6 -20.90 -20.19 35.37
CA SER A 6 -20.93 -20.45 33.92
C SER A 6 -20.17 -19.37 33.11
N ALA A 7 -20.19 -18.10 33.54
CA ALA A 7 -19.45 -17.05 32.88
C ALA A 7 -17.92 -17.16 33.09
N TRP A 8 -17.49 -17.68 34.24
CA TRP A 8 -16.07 -17.93 34.53
C TRP A 8 -15.51 -19.14 33.78
N ILE A 9 -16.31 -20.19 33.63
CA ILE A 9 -15.91 -21.38 32.82
C ILE A 9 -15.87 -21.06 31.34
N LEU A 10 -16.79 -20.21 30.80
CA LEU A 10 -16.68 -19.70 29.41
C LEU A 10 -15.48 -18.78 29.22
N SER A 11 -15.13 -17.93 30.19
CA SER A 11 -13.95 -17.05 30.09
C SER A 11 -12.64 -17.84 30.17
N ALA A 12 -12.60 -18.95 30.92
CA ALA A 12 -11.44 -19.82 30.99
C ALA A 12 -11.29 -20.73 29.76
N LEU A 13 -12.40 -21.05 29.06
CA LEU A 13 -12.38 -21.81 27.79
C LEU A 13 -12.03 -20.94 26.56
N VAL A 14 -12.22 -19.62 26.62
CA VAL A 14 -11.79 -18.65 25.60
C VAL A 14 -10.28 -18.36 25.70
N ALA A 15 -9.60 -18.71 26.80
CA ALA A 15 -8.19 -18.42 27.04
C ALA A 15 -7.19 -19.47 26.53
N GLN A 16 -7.64 -20.48 25.77
CA GLN A 16 -6.75 -21.43 25.08
C GLN A 16 -7.13 -21.58 23.61
N THR A 17 -7.05 -20.47 22.85
CA THR A 17 -6.71 -20.61 21.43
C THR A 17 -5.35 -21.30 21.38
N PRO A 18 -5.19 -22.43 20.64
CA PRO A 18 -3.87 -23.04 20.48
C PRO A 18 -2.92 -21.96 19.99
N THR A 19 -1.88 -21.68 20.76
CA THR A 19 -0.88 -20.68 20.40
C THR A 19 -0.38 -21.02 19.00
N GLU A 20 -0.52 -20.12 18.06
CA GLU A 20 -0.11 -20.38 16.68
C GLU A 20 1.36 -20.82 16.66
N PRO A 21 1.71 -21.96 16.03
CA PRO A 21 3.06 -22.52 16.09
C PRO A 21 4.14 -21.51 15.71
N ARG A 22 3.85 -20.58 14.76
CA ARG A 22 4.77 -19.51 14.35
C ARG A 22 5.05 -18.53 15.50
N ALA A 23 4.07 -18.22 16.32
CA ALA A 23 4.26 -17.34 17.48
C ALA A 23 5.22 -17.95 18.50
N VAL A 24 5.18 -19.27 18.70
CA VAL A 24 6.14 -19.97 19.57
C VAL A 24 7.56 -19.87 19.02
N LEU A 25 7.75 -19.94 17.71
CA LEU A 25 9.07 -19.82 17.09
C LEU A 25 9.68 -18.42 17.29
N LEU A 26 8.87 -17.36 17.31
CA LEU A 26 9.37 -16.00 17.57
C LEU A 26 9.99 -15.86 18.97
N GLU A 27 9.52 -16.67 19.95
CA GLU A 27 10.09 -16.71 21.30
C GLU A 27 11.46 -17.43 21.37
N LYS A 28 11.96 -17.95 20.24
CA LYS A 28 13.26 -18.60 20.13
C LYS A 28 14.28 -17.76 19.37
N ILE A 29 13.83 -16.76 18.63
CA ILE A 29 14.66 -15.91 17.78
C ILE A 29 15.23 -14.76 18.61
N PRO A 30 16.53 -14.45 18.50
CA PRO A 30 17.13 -13.28 19.15
C PRO A 30 16.42 -11.97 18.76
N ALA A 31 16.20 -11.07 19.73
CA ALA A 31 15.48 -9.81 19.54
C ALA A 31 16.14 -8.83 18.54
N ASP A 32 17.45 -9.00 18.32
CA ASP A 32 18.27 -8.19 17.41
C ASP A 32 18.44 -8.81 16.02
N ALA A 33 17.75 -9.93 15.71
CA ALA A 33 17.72 -10.48 14.36
C ALA A 33 17.33 -9.37 13.36
N ALA A 34 18.05 -9.28 12.24
CA ALA A 34 17.90 -8.20 11.28
C ALA A 34 16.67 -8.37 10.38
N VAL A 35 16.44 -9.61 9.94
CA VAL A 35 15.30 -9.96 9.10
C VAL A 35 14.71 -11.27 9.59
N VAL A 36 13.39 -11.34 9.65
CA VAL A 36 12.66 -12.56 9.95
C VAL A 36 11.57 -12.77 8.91
N VAL A 37 11.51 -13.98 8.34
CA VAL A 37 10.48 -14.38 7.38
C VAL A 37 9.68 -15.52 8.01
N SER A 38 8.36 -15.40 8.02
CA SER A 38 7.45 -16.38 8.61
C SER A 38 6.47 -16.89 7.55
N LEU A 39 6.37 -18.21 7.37
CA LEU A 39 5.46 -18.84 6.43
C LEU A 39 4.48 -19.76 7.16
N ARG A 40 3.22 -19.78 6.72
CA ARG A 40 2.17 -20.66 7.24
C ARG A 40 2.36 -22.13 6.85
N GLY A 41 3.33 -22.41 5.99
CA GLY A 41 3.67 -23.70 5.38
C GLY A 41 3.62 -23.58 3.87
N ILE A 42 4.59 -24.17 3.18
CA ILE A 42 4.77 -24.02 1.72
C ILE A 42 3.54 -24.56 0.98
N ASP A 43 3.05 -25.73 1.37
CA ASP A 43 1.87 -26.38 0.73
C ASP A 43 0.62 -25.50 0.83
N LYS A 44 0.42 -24.83 1.99
CA LYS A 44 -0.73 -23.93 2.20
C LYS A 44 -0.61 -22.67 1.39
N VAL A 45 0.55 -22.02 1.44
CA VAL A 45 0.83 -20.79 0.66
C VAL A 45 0.65 -21.07 -0.83
N GLN A 46 1.16 -22.21 -1.31
CA GLN A 46 0.97 -22.62 -2.70
C GLN A 46 -0.51 -22.80 -3.06
N ALA A 47 -1.27 -23.55 -2.24
CA ALA A 47 -2.68 -23.82 -2.50
C ALA A 47 -3.52 -22.52 -2.48
N HIS A 48 -3.22 -21.60 -1.56
CA HIS A 48 -3.89 -20.30 -1.47
C HIS A 48 -3.56 -19.44 -2.69
N LEU A 49 -2.28 -19.33 -3.06
CA LEU A 49 -1.83 -18.56 -4.21
C LEU A 49 -2.39 -19.10 -5.53
N GLU A 50 -2.38 -20.42 -5.74
CA GLU A 50 -3.01 -21.05 -6.91
C GLU A 50 -4.52 -20.81 -6.95
N GLY A 51 -5.18 -20.92 -5.79
CA GLY A 51 -6.61 -20.64 -5.64
C GLY A 51 -6.96 -19.19 -5.99
N MET A 52 -6.19 -18.24 -5.51
CA MET A 52 -6.31 -16.80 -5.80
C MET A 52 -6.09 -16.52 -7.28
N LEU A 53 -4.96 -16.97 -7.85
CA LEU A 53 -4.64 -16.76 -9.27
C LEU A 53 -5.72 -17.33 -10.19
N THR A 54 -6.24 -18.52 -9.86
CA THR A 54 -7.33 -19.16 -10.64
C THR A 54 -8.64 -18.36 -10.53
N ALA A 55 -8.94 -17.80 -9.36
CA ALA A 55 -10.12 -16.95 -9.15
C ALA A 55 -10.00 -15.60 -9.85
N MET A 56 -8.79 -15.01 -9.88
CA MET A 56 -8.51 -13.76 -10.60
C MET A 56 -8.52 -13.94 -12.11
N SER A 57 -7.92 -15.01 -12.61
CA SER A 57 -7.84 -15.31 -14.04
C SER A 57 -7.63 -16.81 -14.26
N PRO A 58 -8.64 -17.53 -14.80
CA PRO A 58 -8.47 -18.94 -15.17
C PRO A 58 -7.28 -19.18 -16.12
N THR A 59 -7.01 -18.23 -17.01
CA THR A 59 -5.89 -18.28 -17.96
C THR A 59 -4.55 -18.18 -17.22
N TRP A 60 -4.39 -17.19 -16.36
CA TRP A 60 -3.15 -17.02 -15.59
C TRP A 60 -2.97 -18.12 -14.55
N GLY A 61 -4.04 -18.50 -13.86
CA GLY A 61 -4.00 -19.62 -12.92
C GLY A 61 -3.58 -20.93 -13.57
N GLY A 62 -4.10 -21.19 -14.77
CA GLY A 62 -3.72 -22.38 -15.56
C GLY A 62 -2.26 -22.39 -16.02
N GLN A 63 -1.67 -21.21 -16.28
CA GLN A 63 -0.26 -21.08 -16.70
C GLN A 63 0.70 -20.98 -15.51
N ALA A 64 0.37 -20.16 -14.51
CA ALA A 64 1.23 -19.90 -13.36
C ALA A 64 1.23 -21.07 -12.36
N GLY A 65 0.12 -21.78 -12.19
CA GLY A 65 -0.01 -22.89 -11.24
C GLY A 65 1.04 -24.00 -11.44
N PRO A 66 1.23 -24.53 -12.67
CA PRO A 66 2.28 -25.52 -12.94
C PRO A 66 3.70 -25.00 -12.70
N MET A 67 3.99 -23.74 -13.05
CA MET A 67 5.31 -23.12 -12.82
C MET A 67 5.58 -22.93 -11.32
N LEU A 68 4.58 -22.49 -10.55
CA LEU A 68 4.66 -22.39 -9.08
C LEU A 68 4.92 -23.76 -8.46
N ARG A 69 4.18 -24.80 -8.88
CA ARG A 69 4.40 -26.17 -8.39
C ARG A 69 5.82 -26.66 -8.68
N LEU A 70 6.34 -26.37 -9.87
CA LEU A 70 7.71 -26.77 -10.22
C LEU A 70 8.74 -26.03 -9.36
N SER A 71 8.61 -24.72 -9.21
CA SER A 71 9.54 -23.90 -8.42
C SER A 71 9.49 -24.25 -6.93
N ILE A 72 8.29 -24.41 -6.39
CA ILE A 72 8.08 -24.81 -4.99
C ILE A 72 8.53 -26.27 -4.81
N GLY A 73 8.24 -27.15 -5.75
CA GLY A 73 8.69 -28.53 -5.76
C GLY A 73 10.21 -28.67 -5.72
N GLN A 74 10.95 -27.80 -6.39
CA GLN A 74 12.41 -27.75 -6.32
C GLN A 74 12.90 -27.30 -4.93
N MET A 75 12.27 -26.30 -4.32
CA MET A 75 12.58 -25.88 -2.94
C MET A 75 12.21 -26.99 -1.93
N THR A 76 11.05 -27.61 -2.08
CA THR A 76 10.58 -28.65 -1.17
C THR A 76 11.44 -29.92 -1.24
N ALA A 77 12.01 -30.25 -2.39
CA ALA A 77 12.94 -31.35 -2.55
C ALA A 77 14.23 -31.18 -1.70
N GLN A 78 14.59 -29.95 -1.35
CA GLN A 78 15.73 -29.64 -0.48
C GLN A 78 15.38 -29.78 1.01
N PHE A 79 14.15 -29.46 1.41
CA PHE A 79 13.73 -29.41 2.82
C PHE A 79 12.97 -30.65 3.29
N GLY A 80 12.54 -31.53 2.38
CA GLY A 80 11.74 -32.71 2.70
C GLY A 80 10.27 -32.42 2.96
N THR A 81 9.41 -33.45 2.85
CA THR A 81 7.94 -33.30 2.86
C THR A 81 7.34 -32.85 4.20
N GLU A 82 7.97 -33.18 5.34
CA GLU A 82 7.47 -32.73 6.64
C GLU A 82 7.74 -31.23 6.86
N ALA A 83 8.91 -30.75 6.45
CA ALA A 83 9.28 -29.34 6.56
C ALA A 83 8.40 -28.43 5.69
N THR A 84 7.84 -28.94 4.58
CA THR A 84 7.02 -28.15 3.68
C THR A 84 5.58 -27.97 4.14
N ARG A 85 5.06 -28.89 4.94
CA ARG A 85 3.70 -28.86 5.49
C ARG A 85 3.60 -28.03 6.77
N SER A 86 4.68 -28.01 7.54
CA SER A 86 4.74 -27.26 8.79
C SER A 86 4.95 -25.76 8.54
N PRO A 87 4.38 -24.90 9.39
CA PRO A 87 4.79 -23.51 9.39
C PRO A 87 6.28 -23.41 9.75
N PHE A 88 6.97 -22.45 9.17
CA PHE A 88 8.38 -22.25 9.51
C PHE A 88 8.74 -20.76 9.56
N THR A 89 9.85 -20.49 10.20
CA THR A 89 10.39 -19.13 10.32
C THR A 89 11.87 -19.13 9.98
N VAL A 90 12.30 -18.19 9.17
CA VAL A 90 13.71 -17.96 8.85
C VAL A 90 14.17 -16.71 9.60
N ALA A 91 15.20 -16.83 10.40
CA ALA A 91 15.84 -15.70 11.08
C ALA A 91 17.20 -15.43 10.46
N MET A 92 17.52 -14.18 10.19
CA MET A 92 18.77 -13.76 9.54
C MET A 92 19.41 -12.60 10.30
N ASP A 93 20.74 -12.65 10.42
CA ASP A 93 21.58 -11.54 10.86
C ASP A 93 22.12 -10.77 9.66
N LEU A 94 22.65 -9.57 9.93
CA LEU A 94 23.43 -8.85 8.93
C LEU A 94 24.83 -9.50 8.79
N PRO A 95 25.43 -9.49 7.59
CA PRO A 95 26.81 -9.92 7.38
C PRO A 95 27.77 -9.18 8.31
N LYS A 96 28.78 -9.87 8.86
CA LYS A 96 29.77 -9.25 9.74
C LYS A 96 30.81 -8.42 8.98
N ALA A 97 31.12 -8.83 7.77
CA ALA A 97 32.03 -8.13 6.88
C ALA A 97 31.45 -8.06 5.46
N ASP A 98 31.96 -7.11 4.65
CA ASP A 98 31.55 -6.98 3.26
C ASP A 98 31.95 -8.25 2.47
N GLY A 99 31.01 -8.79 1.70
CA GLY A 99 31.19 -10.02 0.93
C GLY A 99 30.93 -11.32 1.70
N GLU A 100 30.69 -11.28 3.01
CA GLU A 100 30.23 -12.45 3.77
C GLU A 100 28.73 -12.68 3.54
N LEU A 101 28.30 -13.93 3.55
CA LEU A 101 26.90 -14.27 3.56
C LEU A 101 26.28 -13.99 4.95
N PRO A 102 25.03 -13.53 5.02
CA PRO A 102 24.34 -13.35 6.29
C PRO A 102 24.19 -14.70 6.99
N ALA A 103 24.43 -14.71 8.32
CA ALA A 103 24.12 -15.88 9.11
C ALA A 103 22.59 -16.03 9.20
N PHE A 104 22.07 -17.23 8.89
CA PHE A 104 20.66 -17.52 8.98
C PHE A 104 20.37 -18.83 9.69
N ALA A 105 19.15 -19.01 10.15
CA ALA A 105 18.62 -20.28 10.60
C ALA A 105 17.15 -20.41 10.20
N VAL A 106 16.76 -21.63 9.84
CA VAL A 106 15.38 -22.03 9.62
C VAL A 106 14.89 -22.74 10.87
N LEU A 107 13.75 -22.31 11.40
CA LEU A 107 13.08 -22.89 12.56
C LEU A 107 11.77 -23.54 12.11
N ILE A 108 11.57 -24.82 12.50
CA ILE A 108 10.37 -25.59 12.18
C ILE A 108 9.84 -26.24 13.46
N PRO A 109 8.55 -26.14 13.78
CA PRO A 109 7.94 -26.94 14.85
C PRO A 109 7.99 -28.41 14.46
N ILE A 110 8.42 -29.28 15.37
CA ILE A 110 8.59 -30.71 15.12
C ILE A 110 8.12 -31.53 16.32
N GLU A 111 7.68 -32.76 16.04
CA GLU A 111 7.43 -33.79 17.05
C GLU A 111 8.62 -34.79 17.14
N ASP A 112 9.28 -35.08 16.01
CA ASP A 112 10.41 -36.01 15.93
C ASP A 112 11.61 -35.38 15.20
N TYR A 113 12.62 -35.01 15.99
CA TYR A 113 13.88 -34.44 15.50
C TYR A 113 14.60 -35.37 14.51
N ARG A 114 14.64 -36.66 14.79
CA ARG A 114 15.34 -37.61 13.93
C ARG A 114 14.70 -37.80 12.57
N SER A 115 13.38 -37.73 12.49
CA SER A 115 12.67 -37.78 11.21
C SER A 115 13.04 -36.61 10.32
N VAL A 116 13.10 -35.40 10.88
CA VAL A 116 13.48 -34.19 10.13
C VAL A 116 14.96 -34.25 9.70
N LEU A 117 15.87 -34.76 10.54
CA LEU A 117 17.28 -34.94 10.15
C LEU A 117 17.44 -35.90 8.97
N LYS A 118 16.71 -37.01 8.92
CA LYS A 118 16.72 -37.91 7.75
C LYS A 118 16.29 -37.22 6.49
N SER A 119 15.22 -36.42 6.60
CA SER A 119 14.69 -35.63 5.50
C SER A 119 15.71 -34.61 4.98
N LEU A 120 16.33 -33.84 5.88
CA LEU A 120 17.38 -32.86 5.53
C LEU A 120 18.65 -33.53 4.96
N ALA A 121 19.02 -34.71 5.48
CA ALA A 121 20.15 -35.47 4.93
C ALA A 121 19.83 -36.09 3.56
N GLY A 122 18.56 -36.25 3.23
CA GLY A 122 18.11 -36.95 2.01
C GLY A 122 18.43 -38.45 2.04
N THR A 123 18.45 -39.07 3.22
CA THR A 123 18.83 -40.48 3.47
C THR A 123 17.72 -41.24 4.20
N VAL A 124 17.68 -42.55 4.03
CA VAL A 124 16.70 -43.42 4.70
C VAL A 124 17.08 -43.57 6.20
N GLU A 125 18.36 -43.61 6.48
CA GLU A 125 18.90 -43.67 7.84
C GLU A 125 19.25 -42.29 8.39
N ALA A 126 19.21 -42.12 9.72
CA ALA A 126 19.66 -40.88 10.34
C ALA A 126 21.12 -40.61 10.02
N PRO A 127 21.52 -39.39 9.69
CA PRO A 127 22.91 -39.07 9.40
C PRO A 127 23.77 -39.22 10.65
N LYS A 128 25.09 -39.45 10.46
CA LYS A 128 26.05 -39.40 11.57
C LYS A 128 26.21 -37.95 12.00
N LEU A 129 25.93 -37.70 13.28
CA LEU A 129 25.99 -36.36 13.87
C LEU A 129 27.36 -36.15 14.54
N GLU A 130 27.91 -34.95 14.37
CA GLU A 130 29.11 -34.47 15.03
C GLU A 130 28.80 -33.25 15.88
N ALA A 131 29.07 -33.26 17.16
CA ALA A 131 28.85 -32.12 18.05
C ALA A 131 29.82 -30.97 17.72
N VAL A 132 29.27 -29.74 17.58
CA VAL A 132 30.07 -28.51 17.34
C VAL A 132 30.04 -27.55 18.54
N GLY A 133 29.45 -27.98 19.65
CA GLY A 133 29.30 -27.21 20.89
C GLY A 133 27.99 -26.43 21.00
N GLY A 134 27.64 -26.07 22.23
CA GLY A 134 26.39 -25.34 22.50
C GLY A 134 25.09 -26.11 22.21
N GLY A 135 25.13 -27.44 22.16
CA GLY A 135 23.98 -28.27 21.78
C GLY A 135 23.74 -28.36 20.28
N VAL A 136 24.58 -27.75 19.46
CA VAL A 136 24.50 -27.80 18.01
C VAL A 136 25.28 -28.98 17.46
N GLU A 137 24.69 -29.70 16.53
CA GLU A 137 25.25 -30.82 15.79
C GLU A 137 25.39 -30.48 14.32
N LYS A 138 26.35 -31.11 13.62
CA LYS A 138 26.50 -31.00 12.18
C LYS A 138 26.48 -32.36 11.50
N PHE A 139 26.08 -32.39 10.25
CA PHE A 139 26.13 -33.54 9.35
C PHE A 139 26.28 -33.09 7.91
N THR A 140 26.66 -34.02 7.05
CA THR A 140 26.69 -33.75 5.59
C THR A 140 25.49 -34.40 4.93
N ASN A 141 24.76 -33.62 4.09
CA ASN A 141 23.62 -34.12 3.32
C ASN A 141 24.09 -34.88 2.05
N LYS A 142 23.18 -35.49 1.31
CA LYS A 142 23.49 -36.24 0.09
C LYS A 142 24.12 -35.42 -1.04
N THR A 143 23.96 -34.08 -1.00
CA THR A 143 24.58 -33.16 -1.97
C THR A 143 25.98 -32.71 -1.57
N GLY A 144 26.45 -33.13 -0.40
CA GLY A 144 27.76 -32.78 0.11
C GLY A 144 27.80 -31.52 0.97
N ASP A 145 26.65 -30.89 1.20
CA ASP A 145 26.58 -29.66 2.00
C ASP A 145 26.62 -29.96 3.50
N THR A 146 27.29 -29.10 4.27
CA THR A 146 27.28 -29.18 5.73
C THR A 146 26.04 -28.50 6.29
N ILE A 147 25.25 -29.26 7.06
CA ILE A 147 24.07 -28.76 7.77
C ILE A 147 24.39 -28.73 9.26
N TYR A 148 24.11 -27.61 9.92
CA TYR A 148 24.14 -27.43 11.35
C TYR A 148 22.71 -27.46 11.89
N ALA A 149 22.46 -28.26 12.94
CA ALA A 149 21.14 -28.44 13.50
C ALA A 149 21.16 -28.38 15.04
N TYR A 150 20.07 -27.89 15.60
CA TYR A 150 19.84 -27.84 17.05
C TYR A 150 18.45 -28.42 17.36
N ASP A 151 18.44 -29.40 18.29
CA ASP A 151 17.21 -29.97 18.85
C ASP A 151 16.69 -29.05 19.95
N GLY A 152 15.68 -28.26 19.65
CA GLY A 152 14.98 -27.44 20.62
C GLY A 152 13.76 -28.16 21.17
N GLU A 153 13.24 -27.76 22.32
CA GLU A 153 12.00 -28.29 22.86
C GLU A 153 10.80 -28.01 21.95
N GLY A 154 10.40 -29.00 21.12
CA GLY A 154 9.29 -28.90 20.18
C GLY A 154 9.59 -28.16 18.86
N PHE A 155 10.85 -27.89 18.55
CA PHE A 155 11.27 -27.31 17.28
C PHE A 155 12.70 -27.75 16.90
N ILE A 156 13.02 -27.69 15.62
CA ILE A 156 14.38 -27.75 15.10
C ILE A 156 14.80 -26.39 14.59
N ALA A 157 16.05 -25.98 14.90
CA ALA A 157 16.70 -24.89 14.19
C ALA A 157 17.86 -25.46 13.36
N PHE A 158 17.96 -25.10 12.08
CA PHE A 158 19.05 -25.56 11.23
C PHE A 158 19.50 -24.48 10.23
N ALA A 159 20.75 -24.63 9.80
CA ALA A 159 21.35 -23.76 8.78
C ALA A 159 22.33 -24.55 7.92
N GLN A 160 22.57 -24.06 6.71
CA GLN A 160 23.60 -24.55 5.80
C GLN A 160 24.82 -23.64 5.89
N GLU A 161 26.03 -24.19 5.83
CA GLU A 161 27.31 -23.51 5.76
C GLU A 161 27.77 -22.76 7.04
N SER A 162 26.86 -22.20 7.84
CA SER A 162 27.21 -21.43 9.04
C SER A 162 26.36 -21.82 10.25
N ASP A 163 26.99 -22.07 11.38
CA ASP A 163 26.32 -22.39 12.65
C ASP A 163 26.00 -21.17 13.51
N ALA A 164 26.37 -19.97 13.07
CA ALA A 164 26.33 -18.77 13.90
C ALA A 164 24.92 -18.44 14.44
N MET A 165 23.89 -18.43 13.60
CA MET A 165 22.51 -18.14 14.03
C MET A 165 21.95 -19.32 14.84
N VAL A 166 22.23 -20.58 14.43
CA VAL A 166 21.76 -21.76 15.15
C VAL A 166 22.32 -21.78 16.59
N LYS A 167 23.60 -21.42 16.77
CA LYS A 167 24.23 -21.30 18.12
C LYS A 167 23.60 -20.18 18.95
N ARG A 168 23.24 -19.05 18.32
CA ARG A 168 22.54 -17.97 19.04
C ARG A 168 21.17 -18.42 19.54
N ILE A 169 20.42 -19.17 18.74
CA ILE A 169 19.14 -19.76 19.13
C ILE A 169 19.31 -20.80 20.23
N ALA A 170 20.31 -21.70 20.09
CA ALA A 170 20.61 -22.74 21.06
C ALA A 170 21.05 -22.19 22.43
N ALA A 171 21.68 -21.02 22.44
CA ALA A 171 22.08 -20.33 23.67
C ALA A 171 20.88 -19.76 24.47
N LYS A 172 19.66 -19.91 24.00
CA LYS A 172 18.42 -19.40 24.63
C LYS A 172 18.54 -17.91 24.96
N PRO A 173 18.41 -17.03 23.97
CA PRO A 173 18.64 -15.59 24.12
C PRO A 173 17.77 -15.00 25.24
N ALA A 174 18.34 -14.12 26.06
CA ALA A 174 17.64 -13.47 27.17
C ALA A 174 16.52 -12.54 26.70
N ALA A 175 16.67 -11.95 25.51
CA ALA A 175 15.65 -11.16 24.83
C ALA A 175 15.33 -11.81 23.48
N THR A 176 14.05 -12.09 23.26
CA THR A 176 13.56 -12.75 22.05
C THR A 176 12.79 -11.77 21.18
N LEU A 177 12.69 -12.07 19.88
CA LEU A 177 11.86 -11.27 18.98
C LEU A 177 10.41 -11.27 19.45
N GLY A 178 9.87 -12.43 19.86
CA GLY A 178 8.52 -12.52 20.39
C GLY A 178 8.27 -11.61 21.58
N SER A 179 9.25 -11.44 22.49
CA SER A 179 9.13 -10.53 23.63
C SER A 179 9.31 -9.05 23.25
N LYS A 180 9.96 -8.74 22.13
CA LYS A 180 10.21 -7.38 21.64
C LYS A 180 9.03 -6.84 20.80
N LEU A 181 8.38 -7.68 20.01
CA LEU A 181 7.31 -7.27 19.14
C LEU A 181 6.06 -6.85 19.92
N SER A 182 5.50 -5.68 19.56
CA SER A 182 4.14 -5.31 19.98
C SER A 182 3.11 -6.29 19.41
N THR A 183 1.88 -6.26 19.94
CA THR A 183 0.78 -7.08 19.43
C THR A 183 0.54 -6.82 17.95
N GLU A 184 0.54 -5.56 17.53
CA GLU A 184 0.29 -5.12 16.16
C GLU A 184 1.38 -5.60 15.20
N LEU A 185 2.66 -5.48 15.59
CA LEU A 185 3.78 -6.01 14.80
C LEU A 185 3.72 -7.54 14.67
N ARG A 186 3.33 -8.22 15.75
CA ARG A 186 3.16 -9.67 15.76
C ARG A 186 2.01 -10.09 14.84
N GLU A 187 0.87 -9.40 14.91
CA GLU A 187 -0.26 -9.61 14.01
C GLU A 187 0.12 -9.32 12.55
N ALA A 188 0.84 -8.21 12.29
CA ALA A 188 1.34 -7.90 10.97
C ALA A 188 2.34 -8.94 10.44
N LEU A 189 3.12 -9.61 11.29
CA LEU A 189 4.07 -10.65 10.88
C LEU A 189 3.41 -12.01 10.66
N LEU A 190 2.39 -12.35 11.47
CA LEU A 190 1.80 -13.70 11.52
C LEU A 190 0.39 -13.79 10.93
N GLY A 191 -0.26 -12.67 10.60
CA GLY A 191 -1.67 -12.61 10.21
C GLY A 191 -2.00 -13.33 8.91
N GLY A 192 -1.06 -13.44 7.96
CA GLY A 192 -1.27 -14.04 6.65
C GLY A 192 -0.43 -15.28 6.37
N ASP A 193 -0.32 -15.59 5.10
CA ASP A 193 0.41 -16.73 4.58
C ASP A 193 1.92 -16.55 4.64
N LEU A 194 2.39 -15.31 4.38
CA LEU A 194 3.79 -14.93 4.32
C LEU A 194 3.99 -13.60 5.06
N GLY A 195 4.83 -13.61 6.08
CA GLY A 195 5.18 -12.44 6.87
C GLY A 195 6.66 -12.12 6.80
N PHE A 196 6.99 -10.84 6.82
CA PHE A 196 8.36 -10.32 6.91
C PHE A 196 8.47 -9.35 8.07
N TYR A 197 9.54 -9.46 8.82
CA TYR A 197 9.96 -8.46 9.79
C TYR A 197 11.36 -7.98 9.42
N ILE A 198 11.55 -6.69 9.43
CA ILE A 198 12.80 -6.01 9.12
C ILE A 198 13.14 -5.09 10.28
N ASN A 199 14.27 -5.33 10.93
CA ASN A 199 14.83 -4.46 11.95
C ASN A 199 15.58 -3.31 11.29
N VAL A 200 14.85 -2.24 10.95
CA VAL A 200 15.38 -1.10 10.21
C VAL A 200 16.48 -0.40 11.01
N ALA A 201 16.32 -0.29 12.33
CA ALA A 201 17.31 0.32 13.20
C ALA A 201 18.64 -0.45 13.17
N ALA A 202 18.62 -1.79 13.17
CA ALA A 202 19.83 -2.60 13.05
C ALA A 202 20.53 -2.43 11.70
N ILE A 203 19.76 -2.37 10.62
CA ILE A 203 20.27 -2.12 9.26
C ILE A 203 20.92 -0.73 9.18
N GLN A 204 20.26 0.29 9.72
CA GLN A 204 20.81 1.66 9.75
C GLN A 204 22.08 1.75 10.61
N ALA A 205 22.10 1.09 11.76
CA ALA A 205 23.28 1.06 12.61
C ALA A 205 24.50 0.43 11.91
N ARG A 206 24.26 -0.55 11.01
CA ARG A 206 25.32 -1.26 10.29
C ARG A 206 25.72 -0.58 8.99
N TYR A 207 24.73 -0.12 8.21
CA TYR A 207 24.93 0.35 6.84
C TYR A 207 24.58 1.83 6.64
N GLY A 208 24.39 2.60 7.72
CA GLY A 208 23.95 4.00 7.66
C GLY A 208 24.82 4.85 6.75
N ASP A 209 26.16 4.75 6.88
CA ASP A 209 27.10 5.49 6.03
C ASP A 209 27.01 5.10 4.55
N GLN A 210 26.81 3.79 4.27
CA GLN A 210 26.66 3.30 2.91
C GLN A 210 25.31 3.74 2.31
N ILE A 211 24.24 3.74 3.11
CA ILE A 211 22.91 4.25 2.69
C ILE A 211 23.01 5.74 2.37
N GLU A 212 23.71 6.54 3.18
CA GLU A 212 23.92 7.96 2.88
C GLU A 212 24.78 8.19 1.64
N ALA A 213 25.82 7.39 1.45
CA ALA A 213 26.62 7.45 0.22
C ALA A 213 25.80 7.10 -1.02
N MET A 214 24.96 6.05 -0.96
CA MET A 214 24.03 5.71 -2.05
C MET A 214 23.00 6.82 -2.29
N ARG A 215 22.45 7.41 -1.22
CA ARG A 215 21.56 8.57 -1.31
C ARG A 215 22.23 9.71 -2.05
N ALA A 216 23.45 10.07 -1.66
CA ALA A 216 24.19 11.16 -2.29
C ALA A 216 24.47 10.88 -3.79
N GLN A 217 24.85 9.65 -4.14
CA GLN A 217 25.04 9.24 -5.54
C GLN A 217 23.74 9.27 -6.34
N PHE A 218 22.63 8.78 -5.77
CA PHE A 218 21.32 8.81 -6.40
C PHE A 218 20.84 10.24 -6.66
N MET A 219 21.00 11.13 -5.67
CA MET A 219 20.65 12.53 -5.81
C MET A 219 21.50 13.23 -6.86
N ALA A 220 22.80 12.95 -6.92
CA ALA A 220 23.70 13.47 -7.96
C ALA A 220 23.34 12.94 -9.36
N ALA A 221 22.93 11.67 -9.48
CA ALA A 221 22.45 11.12 -10.74
C ALA A 221 21.16 11.79 -11.23
N LEU A 222 20.23 12.12 -10.32
CA LEU A 222 19.04 12.91 -10.64
C LEU A 222 19.41 14.33 -11.11
N ASP A 223 20.46 14.96 -10.53
CA ASP A 223 20.96 16.26 -10.99
C ASP A 223 21.47 16.18 -12.43
N GLN A 224 22.35 15.23 -12.72
CA GLN A 224 22.89 15.03 -14.07
C GLN A 224 21.80 14.74 -15.10
N ALA A 225 20.80 13.90 -14.73
CA ALA A 225 19.68 13.60 -15.62
C ALA A 225 18.82 14.85 -15.89
N GLY A 226 18.59 15.68 -14.86
CA GLY A 226 17.85 16.95 -14.99
C GLY A 226 18.52 17.94 -15.93
N ASP A 227 19.85 18.09 -15.83
CA ASP A 227 20.63 18.97 -16.68
C ASP A 227 20.65 18.49 -18.14
N GLN A 228 20.76 17.18 -18.37
CA GLN A 228 20.78 16.60 -19.72
C GLN A 228 19.44 16.67 -20.43
N MET A 229 18.32 16.52 -19.70
CA MET A 229 16.98 16.47 -20.28
C MET A 229 16.25 17.83 -20.28
N GLN A 230 16.88 18.91 -19.79
CA GLN A 230 16.23 20.23 -19.59
C GLN A 230 14.93 20.15 -18.75
N GLN A 231 14.80 19.12 -17.92
CA GLN A 231 13.60 18.84 -17.10
C GLN A 231 13.83 19.13 -15.61
N GLN A 232 14.48 20.23 -15.29
CA GLN A 232 14.86 20.58 -13.90
C GLN A 232 13.66 20.56 -12.92
N GLY A 233 12.48 20.98 -13.36
CA GLY A 233 11.28 21.01 -12.51
C GLY A 233 10.83 19.64 -12.03
N GLN A 234 10.76 18.64 -12.92
CA GLN A 234 10.37 17.26 -12.59
C GLN A 234 11.42 16.55 -11.73
N MET A 235 12.70 16.80 -12.04
CA MET A 235 13.79 16.21 -11.27
C MET A 235 13.87 16.79 -9.85
N ASN A 236 13.56 18.08 -9.66
CA ASN A 236 13.46 18.66 -8.33
C ASN A 236 12.31 18.07 -7.52
N ALA A 237 11.16 17.82 -8.13
CA ALA A 237 10.05 17.11 -7.48
C ALA A 237 10.44 15.67 -7.12
N ALA A 238 11.10 14.94 -8.02
CA ALA A 238 11.62 13.60 -7.75
C ALA A 238 12.61 13.59 -6.58
N LYS A 239 13.57 14.53 -6.55
CA LYS A 239 14.51 14.66 -5.43
C LYS A 239 13.83 14.93 -4.10
N GLN A 240 12.85 15.84 -4.07
CA GLN A 240 12.10 16.11 -2.85
C GLN A 240 11.37 14.86 -2.38
N HIS A 241 10.74 14.14 -3.30
CA HIS A 241 10.02 12.90 -2.98
C HIS A 241 10.96 11.81 -2.43
N TYR A 242 12.04 11.51 -3.14
CA TYR A 242 13.02 10.51 -2.68
C TYR A 242 13.75 10.96 -1.42
N GLY A 243 14.07 12.27 -1.31
CA GLY A 243 14.63 12.83 -0.09
C GLY A 243 13.75 12.58 1.13
N ALA A 244 12.44 12.85 1.01
CA ALA A 244 11.47 12.60 2.06
C ALA A 244 11.36 11.10 2.43
N LEU A 245 11.44 10.18 1.44
CA LEU A 245 11.46 8.74 1.69
C LEU A 245 12.70 8.29 2.47
N PHE A 246 13.89 8.80 2.11
CA PHE A 246 15.12 8.53 2.85
C PHE A 246 15.07 9.07 4.28
N ASP A 247 14.51 10.28 4.46
CA ASP A 247 14.37 10.90 5.78
C ASP A 247 13.36 10.11 6.64
N ALA A 248 12.23 9.69 6.07
CA ALA A 248 11.26 8.83 6.76
C ALA A 248 11.88 7.47 7.14
N ALA A 249 12.70 6.88 6.25
CA ALA A 249 13.41 5.63 6.55
C ALA A 249 14.35 5.77 7.74
N LYS A 250 15.00 6.95 7.94
CA LYS A 250 15.87 7.20 9.11
C LYS A 250 15.13 7.19 10.44
N GLU A 251 13.86 7.59 10.43
CA GLU A 251 13.03 7.61 11.63
C GLU A 251 12.41 6.24 11.96
N ALA A 252 12.51 5.28 11.03
CA ALA A 252 11.95 3.95 11.20
C ALA A 252 12.76 3.11 12.19
N GLU A 253 12.06 2.40 13.09
CA GLU A 253 12.60 1.39 14.01
C GLU A 253 12.51 0.00 13.38
N SER A 254 11.32 -0.38 12.91
CA SER A 254 11.10 -1.67 12.27
C SER A 254 9.94 -1.62 11.27
N LEU A 255 9.90 -2.58 10.37
CA LEU A 255 8.84 -2.79 9.39
C LEU A 255 8.39 -4.25 9.45
N ALA A 256 7.09 -4.47 9.59
CA ALA A 256 6.47 -5.77 9.36
C ALA A 256 5.60 -5.71 8.11
N LEU A 257 5.69 -6.73 7.26
CA LEU A 257 4.87 -6.92 6.07
C LEU A 257 4.15 -8.25 6.17
N ASN A 258 2.92 -8.29 5.71
CA ASN A 258 2.10 -9.49 5.66
C ASN A 258 1.46 -9.61 4.29
N PHE A 259 1.52 -10.80 3.72
CA PHE A 259 0.86 -11.17 2.48
C PHE A 259 -0.09 -12.33 2.79
N ASP A 260 -1.36 -12.15 2.50
CA ASP A 260 -2.37 -13.20 2.60
C ASP A 260 -3.02 -13.44 1.23
N PHE A 261 -3.11 -14.71 0.86
CA PHE A 261 -3.62 -15.15 -0.43
C PHE A 261 -4.83 -16.04 -0.19
N ASP A 262 -6.01 -15.59 -0.54
CA ASP A 262 -7.18 -16.46 -0.54
C ASP A 262 -7.94 -16.37 -1.87
N LYS A 263 -8.96 -17.24 -2.06
CA LYS A 263 -9.75 -17.22 -3.30
C LYS A 263 -10.52 -15.92 -3.51
N ALA A 264 -10.78 -15.16 -2.46
CA ALA A 264 -11.57 -13.94 -2.53
C ALA A 264 -10.71 -12.70 -2.80
N ALA A 265 -9.43 -12.68 -2.34
CA ALA A 265 -8.56 -11.52 -2.50
C ALA A 265 -7.07 -11.84 -2.28
N PHE A 266 -6.24 -10.90 -2.69
CA PHE A 266 -4.90 -10.67 -2.21
C PHE A 266 -4.92 -9.53 -1.20
N ASP A 267 -4.41 -9.77 -0.01
CA ASP A 267 -4.27 -8.76 1.04
C ASP A 267 -2.78 -8.53 1.36
N LEU A 268 -2.39 -7.27 1.41
CA LEU A 268 -1.09 -6.81 1.87
C LEU A 268 -1.30 -5.88 3.06
N SER A 269 -0.69 -6.18 4.19
CA SER A 269 -0.60 -5.26 5.33
C SER A 269 0.84 -4.93 5.64
N ALA A 270 1.11 -3.66 5.93
CA ALA A 270 2.42 -3.18 6.36
C ALA A 270 2.26 -2.40 7.67
N PHE A 271 3.14 -2.66 8.62
CA PHE A 271 3.20 -1.91 9.88
C PHE A 271 4.62 -1.38 10.08
N LEU A 272 4.76 -0.06 10.01
CA LEU A 272 6.01 0.66 10.23
C LEU A 272 6.00 1.23 11.63
N THR A 273 7.00 0.85 12.45
CA THR A 273 7.23 1.51 13.75
C THR A 273 8.31 2.57 13.63
N LEU A 274 8.17 3.63 14.40
CA LEU A 274 9.10 4.74 14.44
C LEU A 274 9.94 4.70 15.71
N LYS A 275 11.14 5.24 15.65
CA LYS A 275 12.03 5.42 16.80
C LYS A 275 11.35 6.30 17.87
N THR A 276 11.59 5.99 19.13
CA THR A 276 10.92 6.67 20.27
C THR A 276 11.24 8.17 20.37
N ASP A 277 12.37 8.59 19.86
CA ASP A 277 12.86 9.98 19.83
C ASP A 277 12.61 10.69 18.48
N SER A 278 11.87 10.04 17.56
CA SER A 278 11.65 10.59 16.22
C SER A 278 10.64 11.75 16.24
N PRO A 279 10.91 12.84 15.50
CA PRO A 279 9.93 13.91 15.30
C PRO A 279 8.61 13.43 14.70
N ALA A 280 8.65 12.44 13.78
CA ALA A 280 7.45 11.87 13.20
C ALA A 280 6.59 11.18 14.26
N LEU A 281 7.18 10.40 15.19
CA LEU A 281 6.44 9.77 16.28
C LEU A 281 5.82 10.83 17.21
N ALA A 282 6.54 11.92 17.47
CA ALA A 282 6.00 13.04 18.28
C ALA A 282 4.75 13.65 17.63
N SER A 283 4.71 13.76 16.30
CA SER A 283 3.56 14.30 15.57
C SER A 283 2.34 13.37 15.63
N LEU A 284 2.55 12.06 15.78
CA LEU A 284 1.46 11.08 15.85
C LEU A 284 0.72 11.04 17.20
N LYS A 285 1.28 11.60 18.26
CA LYS A 285 0.66 11.57 19.60
C LYS A 285 -0.77 12.12 19.63
N ASN A 286 -1.07 13.07 18.76
CA ASN A 286 -2.39 13.72 18.66
C ASN A 286 -3.16 13.29 17.41
N ALA A 287 -2.57 12.44 16.56
CA ALA A 287 -3.24 11.94 15.37
C ALA A 287 -4.42 11.03 15.78
N LYS A 288 -5.56 11.24 15.15
CA LYS A 288 -6.77 10.46 15.37
C LYS A 288 -7.21 9.88 14.04
N THR A 289 -7.53 8.60 14.04
CA THR A 289 -8.25 7.96 12.94
C THR A 289 -9.69 8.49 12.88
N GLY A 290 -10.35 8.31 11.76
CA GLY A 290 -11.77 8.59 11.59
C GLY A 290 -12.46 7.39 10.95
N ASN A 291 -13.79 7.43 10.90
CA ASN A 291 -14.61 6.35 10.37
C ASN A 291 -14.89 6.57 8.88
N SER A 292 -14.42 5.65 8.03
CA SER A 292 -14.60 5.70 6.57
C SER A 292 -15.99 5.26 6.07
N ASP A 293 -16.93 4.90 6.95
CA ASP A 293 -18.27 4.44 6.56
C ASP A 293 -19.02 5.46 5.68
N GLY A 294 -18.68 6.75 5.78
CA GLY A 294 -19.23 7.82 4.94
C GLY A 294 -19.02 7.61 3.44
N LEU A 295 -17.97 6.89 3.02
CA LEU A 295 -17.73 6.55 1.61
C LEU A 295 -18.90 5.81 0.96
N ALA A 296 -19.65 5.01 1.73
CA ALA A 296 -20.82 4.27 1.26
C ALA A 296 -21.88 5.16 0.61
N LYS A 297 -21.93 6.46 0.96
CA LYS A 297 -22.90 7.44 0.45
C LYS A 297 -22.54 8.00 -0.93
N LEU A 298 -21.28 7.88 -1.35
CA LEU A 298 -20.84 8.40 -2.65
C LEU A 298 -21.54 7.67 -3.80
N PRO A 299 -21.93 8.37 -4.87
CA PRO A 299 -22.63 7.76 -5.99
C PRO A 299 -21.72 6.80 -6.77
N PRO A 300 -22.27 5.71 -7.35
CA PRO A 300 -21.50 4.80 -8.18
C PRO A 300 -21.10 5.45 -9.51
N GLY A 301 -20.12 4.86 -10.20
CA GLY A 301 -19.75 5.27 -11.55
C GLY A 301 -18.50 6.13 -11.65
N TYR A 302 -17.87 6.46 -10.53
CA TYR A 302 -16.57 7.13 -10.51
C TYR A 302 -15.42 6.12 -10.62
N LEU A 303 -14.25 6.61 -11.05
CA LEU A 303 -13.02 5.83 -11.14
C LEU A 303 -12.38 5.64 -9.76
N PHE A 304 -12.35 6.69 -8.98
CA PHE A 304 -11.67 6.76 -7.70
C PHE A 304 -12.64 7.22 -6.61
N TYR A 305 -12.55 6.60 -5.45
CA TYR A 305 -13.22 7.00 -4.23
C TYR A 305 -12.17 7.17 -3.14
N GLY A 306 -12.24 8.26 -2.40
CA GLY A 306 -11.29 8.58 -1.35
C GLY A 306 -12.00 9.03 -0.07
N TYR A 307 -11.48 8.56 1.04
CA TYR A 307 -11.75 9.08 2.37
C TYR A 307 -10.45 9.63 2.93
N MET A 308 -10.51 10.77 3.56
CA MET A 308 -9.37 11.39 4.22
C MET A 308 -9.82 12.05 5.51
N ASN A 309 -9.13 11.73 6.61
CA ASN A 309 -9.29 12.36 7.90
C ASN A 309 -7.94 12.91 8.31
N THR A 310 -7.75 14.19 8.07
CA THR A 310 -6.46 14.85 8.20
C THR A 310 -6.47 15.89 9.31
N ASP A 311 -5.47 15.83 10.16
CA ASP A 311 -4.97 16.98 10.89
C ASP A 311 -3.76 17.51 10.10
N PRO A 312 -3.85 18.69 9.48
CA PRO A 312 -2.78 19.23 8.66
C PRO A 312 -1.43 19.28 9.36
N LYS A 313 -1.42 19.55 10.67
CA LYS A 313 -0.19 19.63 11.47
C LYS A 313 0.50 18.28 11.62
N SER A 314 -0.28 17.21 11.83
CA SER A 314 0.27 15.85 11.92
C SER A 314 0.72 15.27 10.56
N MET A 315 0.20 15.83 9.45
CA MET A 315 0.50 15.37 8.08
C MET A 315 1.38 16.35 7.28
N GLN A 316 2.03 17.29 7.94
CA GLN A 316 2.84 18.33 7.27
C GLN A 316 3.85 17.78 6.27
N GLY A 317 4.56 16.71 6.62
CA GLY A 317 5.53 16.06 5.72
C GLY A 317 4.88 15.52 4.45
N LEU A 318 3.75 14.83 4.60
CA LEU A 318 2.98 14.27 3.47
C LEU A 318 2.37 15.38 2.61
N MET A 319 1.85 16.44 3.23
CA MET A 319 1.30 17.59 2.52
C MET A 319 2.35 18.34 1.72
N LYS A 320 3.56 18.55 2.26
CA LYS A 320 4.68 19.15 1.52
C LYS A 320 5.08 18.29 0.32
N MET A 321 5.09 16.98 0.47
CA MET A 321 5.37 16.04 -0.61
C MET A 321 4.31 16.11 -1.71
N ASN A 322 3.02 16.20 -1.35
CA ASN A 322 1.91 16.27 -2.30
C ASN A 322 1.73 17.66 -2.93
N ALA A 323 2.18 18.73 -2.30
CA ALA A 323 2.06 20.09 -2.87
C ALA A 323 2.74 20.22 -4.23
N SER A 324 3.81 19.45 -4.48
CA SER A 324 4.48 19.42 -5.79
C SER A 324 3.59 18.86 -6.91
N SER A 325 2.65 17.98 -6.59
CA SER A 325 1.71 17.39 -7.56
C SER A 325 0.41 18.20 -7.72
N THR A 326 0.08 19.05 -6.75
CA THR A 326 -1.15 19.85 -6.74
C THR A 326 -1.07 21.07 -7.67
N PHE A 327 0.14 21.61 -7.89
CA PHE A 327 0.35 22.78 -8.72
C PHE A 327 0.92 22.39 -10.10
N PRO A 328 0.15 22.56 -11.19
CA PRO A 328 0.63 22.31 -12.55
C PRO A 328 1.88 23.16 -12.87
N GLY A 329 2.85 22.57 -13.59
CA GLY A 329 4.04 23.28 -14.03
C GLY A 329 5.21 23.30 -13.05
N GLY A 330 5.24 22.39 -12.07
CA GLY A 330 6.40 22.22 -11.16
C GLY A 330 6.59 23.37 -10.16
N ALA A 331 5.54 24.12 -9.89
CA ALA A 331 5.57 25.31 -9.03
C ALA A 331 5.62 25.00 -7.52
N SER A 332 6.09 23.81 -7.13
CA SER A 332 6.17 23.38 -5.72
C SER A 332 6.98 24.30 -4.80
N GLY A 333 7.87 25.11 -5.38
CA GLY A 333 8.63 26.16 -4.66
C GLY A 333 8.07 27.57 -4.86
N SER A 334 6.92 27.74 -5.51
CA SER A 334 6.38 29.07 -5.74
C SER A 334 5.85 29.70 -4.44
N PRO A 335 5.93 31.05 -4.30
CA PRO A 335 5.33 31.75 -3.16
C PRO A 335 3.83 31.43 -3.00
N ALA A 336 3.13 31.15 -4.09
CA ALA A 336 1.71 30.78 -4.10
C ALA A 336 1.48 29.39 -3.49
N ALA A 337 2.30 28.40 -3.85
CA ALA A 337 2.25 27.06 -3.26
C ALA A 337 2.57 27.08 -1.77
N GLN A 338 3.59 27.88 -1.36
CA GLN A 338 3.93 28.02 0.04
C GLN A 338 2.80 28.69 0.83
N LYS A 339 2.22 29.78 0.30
CA LYS A 339 1.06 30.44 0.93
C LYS A 339 -0.13 29.49 1.09
N TYR A 340 -0.38 28.66 0.10
CA TYR A 340 -1.43 27.64 0.17
C TYR A 340 -1.15 26.61 1.28
N LEU A 341 0.09 26.08 1.33
CA LEU A 341 0.49 25.15 2.38
C LEU A 341 0.34 25.77 3.77
N ASP A 342 0.79 27.01 3.94
CA ASP A 342 0.68 27.72 5.21
C ASP A 342 -0.80 27.89 5.61
N SER A 343 -1.67 28.25 4.67
CA SER A 343 -3.10 28.34 4.89
C SER A 343 -3.72 26.98 5.28
N MET A 344 -3.31 25.92 4.61
CA MET A 344 -3.77 24.55 4.94
C MET A 344 -3.32 24.10 6.32
N MET A 345 -2.10 24.51 6.75
CA MET A 345 -1.59 24.19 8.10
C MET A 345 -2.35 24.91 9.23
N GLU A 346 -3.02 26.01 8.92
CA GLU A 346 -3.87 26.74 9.88
C GLU A 346 -5.26 26.14 10.03
N LEU A 347 -5.70 25.33 9.03
CA LEU A 347 -6.98 24.63 9.12
C LEU A 347 -6.92 23.60 10.24
N GLY A 348 -8.00 23.48 10.98
CA GLY A 348 -8.21 22.38 11.90
C GLY A 348 -8.40 21.04 11.20
N ARG A 349 -8.72 20.02 11.96
CA ARG A 349 -9.01 18.68 11.43
C ARG A 349 -10.12 18.71 10.38
N GLN A 350 -9.93 17.93 9.32
CA GLN A 350 -10.88 17.80 8.23
C GLN A 350 -11.15 16.34 7.91
N GLU A 351 -12.42 16.03 7.68
CA GLU A 351 -12.87 14.76 7.15
C GLU A 351 -13.42 14.99 5.74
N SER A 352 -12.90 14.28 4.75
CA SER A 352 -13.27 14.44 3.34
C SER A 352 -13.66 13.13 2.71
N LEU A 353 -14.75 13.14 1.97
CA LEU A 353 -15.22 12.09 1.08
C LEU A 353 -15.11 12.61 -0.35
N THR A 354 -14.47 11.87 -1.23
CA THR A 354 -14.23 12.29 -2.62
C THR A 354 -14.56 11.17 -3.59
N ALA A 355 -15.29 11.49 -4.64
CA ALA A 355 -15.42 10.64 -5.81
C ALA A 355 -14.88 11.40 -7.02
N MET A 356 -14.03 10.73 -7.82
CA MET A 356 -13.37 11.37 -8.96
C MET A 356 -13.38 10.44 -10.17
N THR A 357 -13.58 11.00 -11.36
CA THR A 357 -13.45 10.27 -12.62
C THR A 357 -12.83 11.14 -13.69
N TYR A 358 -12.36 10.49 -14.74
CA TYR A 358 -11.79 11.10 -15.93
C TYR A 358 -12.55 10.53 -17.14
N GLY A 359 -12.68 11.30 -18.22
CA GLY A 359 -13.36 10.78 -19.41
C GLY A 359 -14.09 11.83 -20.24
N GLY A 360 -13.65 13.06 -20.16
CA GLY A 360 -14.19 14.27 -20.80
C GLY A 360 -13.81 15.49 -19.98
N GLY A 361 -12.79 15.33 -19.17
CA GLY A 361 -12.30 16.21 -18.13
C GLY A 361 -12.33 15.53 -16.76
N VAL A 362 -11.70 16.16 -15.78
CA VAL A 362 -11.77 15.76 -14.37
C VAL A 362 -13.15 16.09 -13.83
N GLU A 363 -13.87 15.09 -13.37
CA GLU A 363 -15.10 15.27 -12.61
C GLU A 363 -14.83 14.90 -11.15
N VAL A 364 -15.11 15.82 -10.24
CA VAL A 364 -14.96 15.64 -8.81
C VAL A 364 -16.30 15.90 -8.14
N LEU A 365 -16.64 15.05 -7.19
CA LEU A 365 -17.70 15.26 -6.21
C LEU A 365 -17.10 15.03 -4.84
N ALA A 366 -17.08 16.04 -3.99
CA ALA A 366 -16.51 15.95 -2.68
C ALA A 366 -17.43 16.53 -1.59
N LEU A 367 -17.40 15.91 -0.43
CA LEU A 367 -18.01 16.40 0.79
C LEU A 367 -16.92 16.50 1.86
N THR A 368 -16.75 17.67 2.45
CA THR A 368 -15.76 17.94 3.49
C THR A 368 -16.45 18.39 4.78
N ILE A 369 -16.13 17.76 5.88
CA ILE A 369 -16.60 18.11 7.23
C ILE A 369 -15.38 18.65 8.00
N PRO A 370 -15.18 19.97 8.01
CA PRO A 370 -14.04 20.58 8.66
C PRO A 370 -14.39 20.95 10.10
N GLU A 371 -13.37 21.07 10.93
CA GLU A 371 -13.50 21.61 12.30
C GLU A 371 -13.93 23.09 12.30
N ASN A 372 -13.47 23.86 11.31
CA ASN A 372 -13.84 25.26 11.10
C ASN A 372 -14.30 25.50 9.64
N VAL A 373 -15.61 25.54 9.46
CA VAL A 373 -16.24 25.66 8.12
C VAL A 373 -15.92 26.99 7.46
N GLU A 374 -15.97 28.09 8.18
CA GLU A 374 -15.74 29.43 7.63
C GLU A 374 -14.28 29.59 7.14
N GLN A 375 -13.35 29.18 7.96
CA GLN A 375 -11.93 29.24 7.62
C GLN A 375 -11.61 28.32 6.42
N THR A 376 -12.18 27.11 6.38
CA THR A 376 -11.98 26.18 5.25
C THR A 376 -12.61 26.70 3.97
N THR A 377 -13.80 27.30 4.06
CA THR A 377 -14.44 27.93 2.87
C THR A 377 -13.59 29.08 2.34
N SER A 378 -13.08 29.92 3.22
CA SER A 378 -12.19 31.04 2.85
C SER A 378 -10.88 30.54 2.21
N ALA A 379 -10.26 29.50 2.80
CA ALA A 379 -9.05 28.89 2.23
C ALA A 379 -9.31 28.28 0.84
N MET A 380 -10.49 27.71 0.60
CA MET A 380 -10.86 27.18 -0.71
C MET A 380 -11.04 28.28 -1.77
N VAL A 381 -11.65 29.40 -1.40
CA VAL A 381 -11.75 30.60 -2.26
C VAL A 381 -10.34 31.13 -2.59
N GLU A 382 -9.45 31.24 -1.61
CA GLU A 382 -8.07 31.69 -1.83
C GLU A 382 -7.26 30.70 -2.68
N LEU A 383 -7.49 29.40 -2.53
CA LEU A 383 -6.89 28.38 -3.40
C LEU A 383 -7.32 28.62 -4.87
N MET A 384 -8.61 28.82 -5.14
CA MET A 384 -9.10 29.07 -6.50
C MET A 384 -8.50 30.35 -7.08
N LYS A 385 -8.39 31.42 -6.30
CA LYS A 385 -7.71 32.67 -6.72
C LYS A 385 -6.21 32.45 -7.00
N THR A 386 -5.56 31.63 -6.21
CA THR A 386 -4.14 31.28 -6.37
C THR A 386 -3.91 30.43 -7.60
N MET A 387 -4.76 29.42 -7.84
CA MET A 387 -4.70 28.59 -9.04
C MET A 387 -4.93 29.42 -10.31
N ALA A 388 -5.83 30.39 -10.27
CA ALA A 388 -6.06 31.33 -11.38
C ALA A 388 -4.81 32.13 -11.81
N GLN A 389 -3.82 32.30 -10.93
CA GLN A 389 -2.56 32.97 -11.24
C GLN A 389 -1.51 32.03 -11.83
N SER A 390 -1.78 30.73 -11.94
CA SER A 390 -0.84 29.75 -12.51
C SER A 390 -0.61 30.05 -14.00
N PRO A 391 0.62 29.98 -14.50
CA PRO A 391 0.93 30.08 -15.93
C PRO A 391 0.20 29.05 -16.80
N ALA A 392 -0.19 27.90 -16.20
CA ALA A 392 -0.93 26.83 -16.85
C ALA A 392 -2.44 27.15 -17.00
N ILE A 393 -2.92 28.26 -16.44
CA ILE A 393 -4.32 28.70 -16.56
C ILE A 393 -4.38 29.87 -17.55
N LYS A 394 -5.15 29.69 -18.61
CA LYS A 394 -5.35 30.70 -19.65
C LYS A 394 -6.42 31.74 -19.25
N GLU A 395 -7.48 31.27 -18.64
CA GLU A 395 -8.61 32.10 -18.18
C GLU A 395 -9.15 31.49 -16.89
N ALA A 396 -9.50 32.34 -15.93
CA ALA A 396 -10.16 31.92 -14.70
C ALA A 396 -11.20 32.95 -14.28
N THR A 397 -12.36 32.47 -13.81
CA THR A 397 -13.40 33.31 -13.21
C THR A 397 -13.84 32.68 -11.88
N LEU A 398 -14.11 33.54 -10.91
CA LEU A 398 -14.71 33.16 -9.64
C LEU A 398 -15.93 34.03 -9.39
N GLU A 399 -17.09 33.42 -9.32
CA GLU A 399 -18.36 34.06 -9.00
C GLU A 399 -18.80 33.56 -7.61
N GLU A 400 -18.91 34.48 -6.66
CA GLU A 400 -19.29 34.14 -5.30
C GLU A 400 -20.81 34.18 -5.13
N LYS A 401 -21.39 33.26 -4.35
CA LYS A 401 -22.80 33.19 -3.98
C LYS A 401 -23.74 33.15 -5.18
N VAL A 402 -23.41 32.34 -6.17
CA VAL A 402 -24.21 32.23 -7.41
C VAL A 402 -25.58 31.58 -7.15
N ASP A 403 -25.71 30.78 -6.09
CA ASP A 403 -26.96 30.10 -5.75
C ASP A 403 -27.00 29.65 -4.29
N THR A 404 -28.18 29.25 -3.81
CA THR A 404 -28.36 28.56 -2.53
C THR A 404 -29.19 27.30 -2.74
N TYR A 405 -28.59 26.13 -2.56
CA TYR A 405 -29.24 24.84 -2.81
C TYR A 405 -29.10 23.91 -1.60
N LYS A 406 -30.21 23.38 -1.09
CA LYS A 406 -30.24 22.52 0.14
C LYS A 406 -29.45 23.08 1.32
N GLY A 407 -29.43 24.39 1.46
CA GLY A 407 -28.69 25.10 2.51
C GLY A 407 -27.24 25.43 2.15
N PHE A 408 -26.67 24.86 1.10
CA PHE A 408 -25.34 25.23 0.62
C PHE A 408 -25.38 26.55 -0.15
N VAL A 409 -24.61 27.53 0.32
CA VAL A 409 -24.36 28.76 -0.44
C VAL A 409 -23.22 28.48 -1.41
N LEU A 410 -23.54 28.41 -2.70
CA LEU A 410 -22.64 27.95 -3.75
C LEU A 410 -21.87 29.10 -4.39
N ASN A 411 -20.58 28.90 -4.61
CA ASN A 411 -19.70 29.70 -5.46
C ASN A 411 -19.42 28.90 -6.75
N LYS A 412 -19.03 29.60 -7.83
CA LYS A 412 -18.67 28.98 -9.10
C LYS A 412 -17.28 29.43 -9.49
N ALA A 413 -16.38 28.48 -9.71
CA ALA A 413 -15.05 28.69 -10.27
C ALA A 413 -14.98 28.03 -11.64
N SER A 414 -14.65 28.80 -12.68
CA SER A 414 -14.42 28.27 -14.04
C SER A 414 -12.98 28.55 -14.43
N MET A 415 -12.28 27.54 -14.94
CA MET A 415 -10.89 27.62 -15.35
C MET A 415 -10.72 27.01 -16.74
N ARG A 416 -9.95 27.70 -17.59
CA ARG A 416 -9.51 27.20 -18.89
C ARG A 416 -8.01 27.00 -18.85
N PHE A 417 -7.57 25.81 -19.16
CA PHE A 417 -6.16 25.44 -19.10
C PHE A 417 -5.42 25.78 -20.39
N ASP A 418 -4.14 26.16 -20.25
CA ASP A 418 -3.18 26.28 -21.34
C ASP A 418 -2.50 24.93 -21.53
N PHE A 419 -2.98 24.16 -22.49
CA PHE A 419 -2.52 22.80 -22.74
C PHE A 419 -1.01 22.72 -23.03
N GLU A 420 -0.48 23.67 -23.82
CA GLU A 420 0.94 23.70 -24.17
C GLU A 420 1.80 23.97 -22.94
N LYS A 421 1.38 24.90 -22.08
CA LYS A 421 2.09 25.20 -20.84
C LYS A 421 1.98 24.11 -19.79
N MET A 422 0.85 23.36 -19.76
CA MET A 422 0.74 22.18 -18.90
C MET A 422 1.70 21.07 -19.28
N LEU A 423 1.91 20.86 -20.57
CA LEU A 423 2.85 19.88 -21.09
C LEU A 423 4.31 20.34 -20.96
N GLY A 424 4.57 21.66 -21.06
CA GLY A 424 5.93 22.19 -21.06
C GLY A 424 6.82 21.45 -22.06
N ASP A 425 7.99 21.01 -21.62
CA ASP A 425 8.95 20.26 -22.44
C ASP A 425 8.42 18.89 -22.94
N GLN A 426 7.30 18.43 -22.40
CA GLN A 426 6.63 17.18 -22.82
C GLN A 426 5.60 17.36 -23.94
N ALA A 427 5.49 18.56 -24.52
CA ALA A 427 4.52 18.83 -25.60
C ALA A 427 4.67 17.90 -26.81
N GLY A 428 5.87 17.36 -27.04
CA GLY A 428 6.16 16.35 -28.07
C GLY A 428 5.90 14.89 -27.66
N ASN A 429 5.52 14.63 -26.40
CA ASN A 429 5.24 13.28 -25.90
C ASN A 429 3.75 12.93 -26.04
N PRO A 430 3.36 12.02 -26.96
CA PRO A 430 1.95 11.69 -27.19
C PRO A 430 1.24 11.13 -25.94
N MET A 431 1.97 10.40 -25.09
CA MET A 431 1.40 9.83 -23.86
C MET A 431 1.08 10.94 -22.85
N ALA A 432 2.00 11.89 -22.65
CA ALA A 432 1.77 13.04 -21.78
C ALA A 432 0.61 13.90 -22.30
N ALA A 433 0.57 14.15 -23.60
CA ALA A 433 -0.52 14.86 -24.26
C ALA A 433 -1.87 14.13 -24.07
N GLY A 434 -1.91 12.82 -24.26
CA GLY A 434 -3.10 11.97 -24.03
C GLY A 434 -3.58 12.04 -22.59
N MET A 435 -2.66 11.95 -21.62
CA MET A 435 -3.00 12.06 -20.19
C MET A 435 -3.59 13.44 -19.86
N VAL A 436 -2.94 14.52 -20.27
CA VAL A 436 -3.41 15.88 -19.99
C VAL A 436 -4.78 16.10 -20.65
N LYS A 437 -4.97 15.66 -21.90
CA LYS A 437 -6.27 15.76 -22.60
C LYS A 437 -7.36 14.97 -21.87
N ALA A 438 -7.07 13.76 -21.40
CA ALA A 438 -8.00 12.97 -20.61
C ALA A 438 -8.38 13.64 -19.27
N MET A 439 -7.45 14.37 -18.67
CA MET A 439 -7.66 15.10 -17.41
C MET A 439 -8.45 16.40 -17.60
N VAL A 440 -8.14 17.22 -18.57
CA VAL A 440 -8.77 18.55 -18.72
C VAL A 440 -9.97 18.56 -19.67
N GLY A 441 -10.18 17.48 -20.43
CA GLY A 441 -11.25 17.36 -21.42
C GLY A 441 -10.92 18.06 -22.76
N GLU A 442 -11.82 17.91 -23.73
CA GLU A 442 -11.65 18.49 -25.08
C GLU A 442 -11.71 20.01 -25.08
N ASP A 443 -12.55 20.58 -24.22
CA ASP A 443 -12.75 22.02 -24.11
C ASP A 443 -11.63 22.72 -23.32
N ASN A 444 -10.69 21.97 -22.77
CA ASN A 444 -9.63 22.44 -21.86
C ASN A 444 -10.16 23.32 -20.72
N ALA A 445 -11.39 23.07 -20.29
CA ALA A 445 -12.06 23.88 -19.29
C ALA A 445 -12.72 23.01 -18.21
N THR A 446 -12.73 23.50 -17.00
CA THR A 446 -13.47 22.91 -15.89
C THR A 446 -14.27 23.98 -15.17
N THR A 447 -15.46 23.61 -14.72
CA THR A 447 -16.29 24.45 -13.85
C THR A 447 -16.63 23.67 -12.60
N THR A 448 -16.33 24.25 -11.45
CA THR A 448 -16.57 23.68 -10.13
C THR A 448 -17.51 24.57 -9.35
N TYR A 449 -18.59 24.00 -8.86
CA TYR A 449 -19.49 24.62 -7.89
C TYR A 449 -19.11 24.13 -6.50
N PHE A 450 -18.86 25.05 -5.57
CA PHE A 450 -18.47 24.69 -4.23
C PHE A 450 -19.07 25.66 -3.21
N GLY A 451 -19.34 25.16 -2.02
CA GLY A 451 -19.96 26.01 -0.99
C GLY A 451 -20.25 25.26 0.29
N SER A 452 -20.88 25.95 1.22
CA SER A 452 -21.11 25.47 2.58
C SER A 452 -22.54 25.68 3.03
N ASP A 453 -23.04 24.76 3.88
CA ASP A 453 -24.30 24.89 4.62
C ASP A 453 -24.09 25.35 6.07
N GLY A 454 -22.85 25.76 6.43
CA GLY A 454 -22.43 26.14 7.78
C GLY A 454 -21.98 24.97 8.65
N LYS A 455 -22.06 23.72 8.19
CA LYS A 455 -21.58 22.51 8.89
C LYS A 455 -20.58 21.72 8.06
N GLN A 456 -20.76 21.70 6.75
CA GLN A 456 -19.95 20.95 5.81
C GLN A 456 -19.81 21.73 4.51
N LEU A 457 -18.82 21.36 3.71
CA LEU A 457 -18.60 21.90 2.38
C LEU A 457 -18.88 20.82 1.33
N VAL A 458 -19.47 21.25 0.21
CA VAL A 458 -19.62 20.44 -0.99
C VAL A 458 -18.79 21.05 -2.11
N SER A 459 -18.23 20.20 -2.97
CA SER A 459 -17.58 20.59 -4.21
C SER A 459 -18.00 19.63 -5.32
N ALA A 460 -18.52 20.18 -6.42
CA ALA A 460 -19.00 19.40 -7.55
C ALA A 460 -18.50 20.02 -8.86
N THR A 461 -17.72 19.29 -9.63
CA THR A 461 -17.41 19.65 -11.02
C THR A 461 -18.62 19.37 -11.89
N ALA A 462 -19.14 20.39 -12.57
CA ALA A 462 -20.36 20.30 -13.38
C ALA A 462 -20.36 21.33 -14.51
N LYS A 463 -20.99 21.02 -15.64
CA LYS A 463 -21.11 21.93 -16.79
C LYS A 463 -22.16 23.03 -16.59
N SER A 464 -23.12 22.79 -15.71
CA SER A 464 -24.19 23.71 -15.38
C SER A 464 -24.55 23.65 -13.90
N LEU A 465 -25.27 24.68 -13.43
CA LEU A 465 -25.78 24.74 -12.06
C LEU A 465 -26.78 23.59 -11.80
N GLU A 466 -27.61 23.25 -12.77
CA GLU A 466 -28.56 22.14 -12.66
C GLU A 466 -27.85 20.78 -12.47
N GLU A 467 -26.75 20.53 -13.20
CA GLU A 467 -25.93 19.34 -13.03
C GLU A 467 -25.26 19.31 -11.65
N ALA A 468 -24.81 20.47 -11.16
CA ALA A 468 -24.26 20.58 -9.81
C ALA A 468 -25.31 20.21 -8.75
N HIS A 469 -26.55 20.69 -8.89
CA HIS A 469 -27.66 20.29 -8.02
C HIS A 469 -27.89 18.78 -8.03
N GLN A 470 -27.95 18.16 -9.23
CA GLN A 470 -28.10 16.71 -9.36
C GLN A 470 -26.97 15.93 -8.65
N LYS A 471 -25.72 16.40 -8.76
CA LYS A 471 -24.58 15.78 -8.06
C LYS A 471 -24.68 15.95 -6.54
N ILE A 472 -25.13 17.10 -6.06
CA ILE A 472 -25.38 17.32 -4.62
C ILE A 472 -26.54 16.42 -4.13
N ASP A 473 -27.58 16.22 -4.94
CA ASP A 473 -28.68 15.31 -4.62
C ASP A 473 -28.21 13.88 -4.43
N GLN A 474 -27.28 13.42 -5.28
CA GLN A 474 -26.70 12.08 -5.17
C GLN A 474 -25.98 11.84 -3.84
N LEU A 475 -25.36 12.86 -3.25
CA LEU A 475 -24.75 12.75 -1.90
C LEU A 475 -25.78 12.54 -0.79
N SER A 476 -27.03 12.94 -1.00
CA SER A 476 -28.12 12.85 -0.03
C SER A 476 -28.91 11.54 -0.14
N ASP A 477 -28.75 10.79 -1.24
CA ASP A 477 -29.46 9.52 -1.46
C ASP A 477 -28.60 8.31 -1.02
N GLU A 478 -28.69 7.99 0.26
CA GLU A 478 -27.96 6.86 0.85
C GLU A 478 -28.25 5.50 0.18
N LYS A 479 -29.43 5.34 -0.45
CA LYS A 479 -29.81 4.08 -1.11
C LYS A 479 -29.17 3.94 -2.48
N ALA A 480 -28.79 5.04 -3.12
CA ALA A 480 -28.12 5.05 -4.41
C ALA A 480 -26.58 4.98 -4.29
N GLY A 481 -26.05 5.06 -3.08
CA GLY A 481 -24.60 5.05 -2.82
C GLY A 481 -23.90 3.72 -3.15
N ILE A 482 -22.56 3.78 -3.26
CA ILE A 482 -21.71 2.61 -3.54
C ILE A 482 -21.79 1.56 -2.45
N GLY A 483 -22.18 1.93 -1.21
CA GLY A 483 -22.32 1.02 -0.08
C GLY A 483 -23.25 -0.18 -0.35
N THR A 484 -24.19 -0.05 -1.27
CA THR A 484 -25.09 -1.12 -1.69
C THR A 484 -24.47 -2.10 -2.71
N LYS A 485 -23.29 -1.78 -3.25
CA LYS A 485 -22.66 -2.56 -4.32
C LYS A 485 -21.81 -3.70 -3.74
N PRO A 486 -21.93 -4.95 -4.26
CA PRO A 486 -21.16 -6.10 -3.77
C PRO A 486 -19.64 -5.87 -3.79
N GLY A 487 -19.11 -5.24 -4.85
CA GLY A 487 -17.67 -4.95 -4.94
C GLY A 487 -17.17 -3.99 -3.86
N TYR A 488 -18.00 -3.02 -3.44
CA TYR A 488 -17.67 -2.15 -2.30
C TYR A 488 -17.67 -2.95 -0.98
N GLN A 489 -18.69 -3.75 -0.75
CA GLN A 489 -18.79 -4.56 0.46
C GLN A 489 -17.65 -5.57 0.58
N ALA A 490 -17.25 -6.20 -0.54
CA ALA A 490 -16.12 -7.13 -0.58
C ALA A 490 -14.81 -6.43 -0.21
N LEU A 491 -14.54 -5.23 -0.72
CA LEU A 491 -13.36 -4.44 -0.38
C LEU A 491 -13.39 -4.01 1.09
N MET A 492 -14.49 -3.38 1.53
CA MET A 492 -14.58 -2.79 2.86
C MET A 492 -14.65 -3.81 3.99
N SER A 493 -15.04 -5.06 3.72
CA SER A 493 -15.00 -6.15 4.71
C SER A 493 -13.57 -6.54 5.12
N ARG A 494 -12.55 -6.13 4.33
CA ARG A 494 -11.13 -6.47 4.53
C ARG A 494 -10.28 -5.28 4.96
N LEU A 495 -10.74 -4.05 4.73
CA LEU A 495 -10.05 -2.85 5.16
C LEU A 495 -10.50 -2.41 6.55
N PRO A 496 -9.61 -1.82 7.37
CA PRO A 496 -9.98 -1.26 8.66
C PRO A 496 -10.95 -0.08 8.47
N LYS A 497 -11.99 -0.01 9.29
CA LYS A 497 -12.97 1.09 9.27
C LYS A 497 -12.41 2.39 9.82
N GLU A 498 -11.56 2.29 10.84
CA GLU A 498 -10.89 3.43 11.44
C GLU A 498 -9.55 3.67 10.76
N THR A 499 -9.46 4.77 10.02
CA THR A 499 -8.30 5.08 9.18
C THR A 499 -8.13 6.59 9.05
N ASN A 500 -6.95 7.04 8.61
CA ASN A 500 -6.71 8.44 8.24
C ASN A 500 -6.94 8.69 6.76
N ALA A 501 -6.64 7.69 5.93
CA ALA A 501 -6.93 7.75 4.52
C ALA A 501 -7.37 6.38 4.01
N LEU A 502 -8.31 6.39 3.07
CA LEU A 502 -8.73 5.21 2.35
C LEU A 502 -8.96 5.59 0.89
N PHE A 503 -8.54 4.72 0.00
CA PHE A 503 -8.84 4.86 -1.42
C PHE A 503 -9.42 3.55 -1.98
N ALA A 504 -10.33 3.70 -2.94
CA ALA A 504 -10.85 2.60 -3.73
C ALA A 504 -10.88 2.99 -5.20
N VAL A 505 -10.47 2.07 -6.07
CA VAL A 505 -10.39 2.25 -7.52
C VAL A 505 -11.35 1.29 -8.20
N ASN A 506 -12.15 1.80 -9.10
CA ASN A 506 -13.08 1.03 -9.90
C ASN A 506 -12.37 0.46 -11.13
N ALA A 507 -12.21 -0.86 -11.17
CA ALA A 507 -11.46 -1.55 -12.22
C ALA A 507 -12.07 -1.34 -13.62
N GLN A 508 -13.40 -1.33 -13.75
CA GLN A 508 -14.06 -1.08 -15.04
C GLN A 508 -13.80 0.34 -15.57
N ARG A 509 -13.81 1.31 -14.66
CA ARG A 509 -13.50 2.70 -15.01
C ARG A 509 -12.03 2.88 -15.33
N LEU A 510 -11.15 2.17 -14.61
CA LEU A 510 -9.72 2.18 -14.90
C LEU A 510 -9.42 1.64 -16.30
N VAL A 511 -10.04 0.53 -16.71
CA VAL A 511 -9.89 -0.03 -18.06
C VAL A 511 -10.34 0.98 -19.12
N ARG A 512 -11.48 1.62 -18.91
CA ARG A 512 -11.98 2.66 -19.85
C ARG A 512 -11.04 3.85 -19.94
N PHE A 513 -10.54 4.31 -18.80
CA PHE A 513 -9.59 5.42 -18.74
C PHE A 513 -8.28 5.10 -19.47
N ILE A 514 -7.74 3.90 -19.25
CA ILE A 514 -6.54 3.42 -19.97
C ILE A 514 -6.83 3.33 -21.48
N GLY A 515 -7.97 2.76 -21.89
CA GLY A 515 -8.36 2.68 -23.29
C GLY A 515 -8.48 4.06 -23.96
N GLN A 516 -8.96 5.06 -23.24
CA GLN A 516 -9.03 6.44 -23.71
C GLN A 516 -7.64 7.05 -23.94
N ILE A 517 -6.73 6.90 -22.95
CA ILE A 517 -5.35 7.39 -23.08
C ILE A 517 -4.66 6.73 -24.27
N LEU A 518 -4.72 5.40 -24.34
CA LEU A 518 -4.04 4.64 -25.37
C LEU A 518 -4.60 4.89 -26.77
N GLY A 519 -5.91 5.06 -26.92
CA GLY A 519 -6.53 5.50 -28.16
C GLY A 519 -6.00 6.86 -28.63
N THR A 520 -5.94 7.82 -27.72
CA THR A 520 -5.37 9.16 -28.00
C THR A 520 -3.90 9.09 -28.41
N VAL A 521 -3.10 8.27 -27.70
CA VAL A 521 -1.66 8.07 -28.03
C VAL A 521 -1.47 7.43 -29.41
N ALA A 522 -2.36 6.52 -29.80
CA ALA A 522 -2.36 5.91 -31.13
C ALA A 522 -2.87 6.85 -32.24
N GLY A 523 -3.25 8.09 -31.90
CA GLY A 523 -3.79 9.07 -32.87
C GLY A 523 -5.19 8.75 -33.37
N GLY A 524 -5.94 7.91 -32.65
CA GLY A 524 -7.27 7.45 -32.99
C GLY A 524 -8.33 7.80 -31.94
N ASP A 525 -9.52 7.22 -32.12
CA ASP A 525 -10.62 7.32 -31.17
C ASP A 525 -10.32 6.52 -29.88
N PRO A 526 -11.00 6.86 -28.76
CA PRO A 526 -10.91 6.08 -27.54
C PRO A 526 -11.18 4.58 -27.77
N ILE A 527 -10.30 3.72 -27.28
CA ILE A 527 -10.47 2.28 -27.41
C ILE A 527 -11.56 1.84 -26.41
N ALA A 528 -12.69 1.40 -26.95
CA ALA A 528 -13.78 0.88 -26.13
C ALA A 528 -13.38 -0.46 -25.48
N PRO A 529 -13.76 -0.71 -24.22
CA PRO A 529 -13.54 -2.02 -23.61
C PRO A 529 -14.36 -3.09 -24.35
N PRO A 530 -13.88 -4.34 -24.40
CA PRO A 530 -14.61 -5.47 -24.98
C PRO A 530 -16.00 -5.66 -24.39
N ALA A 531 -16.96 -6.12 -25.20
CA ALA A 531 -18.36 -6.26 -24.80
C ALA A 531 -18.58 -7.34 -23.72
N ASP A 532 -17.66 -8.29 -23.58
CA ASP A 532 -17.71 -9.37 -22.58
C ASP A 532 -16.99 -9.01 -21.27
N MET A 533 -16.50 -7.79 -21.12
CA MET A 533 -15.96 -7.30 -19.85
C MET A 533 -17.04 -7.30 -18.76
N PRO A 534 -16.77 -7.83 -17.56
CA PRO A 534 -17.73 -7.81 -16.46
C PRO A 534 -18.27 -6.41 -16.17
N THR A 535 -19.59 -6.30 -16.01
CA THR A 535 -20.27 -5.03 -15.75
C THR A 535 -20.49 -4.74 -14.27
N GLU A 536 -20.44 -5.77 -13.41
CA GLU A 536 -20.53 -5.61 -11.96
C GLU A 536 -19.31 -4.85 -11.45
N MET A 537 -19.55 -3.84 -10.62
CA MET A 537 -18.49 -2.96 -10.10
C MET A 537 -17.51 -3.77 -9.25
N ALA A 538 -16.26 -3.82 -9.69
CA ALA A 538 -15.14 -4.40 -8.97
C ALA A 538 -14.21 -3.29 -8.47
N LEU A 539 -13.98 -3.25 -7.15
CA LEU A 539 -13.12 -2.27 -6.50
C LEU A 539 -11.90 -2.94 -5.92
N PHE A 540 -10.76 -2.27 -5.99
CA PHE A 540 -9.57 -2.55 -5.20
C PHE A 540 -9.09 -1.27 -4.54
N GLY A 541 -8.31 -1.39 -3.47
CA GLY A 541 -7.91 -0.17 -2.77
C GLY A 541 -7.08 -0.45 -1.53
N GLY A 542 -6.86 0.60 -0.75
CA GLY A 542 -6.07 0.50 0.46
C GLY A 542 -6.40 1.58 1.46
N SER A 543 -5.82 1.46 2.64
CA SER A 543 -5.97 2.39 3.74
C SER A 543 -4.63 2.71 4.39
N LEU A 544 -4.56 3.89 5.00
CA LEU A 544 -3.46 4.33 5.84
C LEU A 544 -4.04 4.76 7.19
N ALA A 545 -3.57 4.16 8.26
CA ALA A 545 -3.94 4.52 9.62
C ALA A 545 -2.70 4.91 10.44
N THR A 546 -2.83 5.97 11.24
CA THR A 546 -1.83 6.30 12.26
C THR A 546 -2.04 5.43 13.49
N HIS A 547 -0.93 5.05 14.14
CA HIS A 547 -0.88 4.29 15.37
C HIS A 547 0.05 5.01 16.35
N PRO A 548 -0.11 4.87 17.68
CA PRO A 548 0.79 5.49 18.67
C PRO A 548 2.28 5.17 18.48
N SER A 549 2.63 4.08 17.83
CA SER A 549 4.01 3.67 17.54
C SER A 549 4.44 3.87 16.09
N GLY A 550 3.55 4.33 15.18
CA GLY A 550 3.90 4.46 13.76
C GLY A 550 2.71 4.48 12.80
N TYR A 551 2.80 3.72 11.71
CA TYR A 551 1.80 3.71 10.63
C TYR A 551 1.42 2.28 10.24
N ARG A 552 0.16 2.08 9.93
CA ARG A 552 -0.38 0.88 9.29
C ARG A 552 -0.87 1.23 7.89
N LEU A 553 -0.47 0.42 6.91
CA LEU A 553 -0.96 0.48 5.54
C LEU A 553 -1.56 -0.88 5.19
N ASP A 554 -2.76 -0.87 4.64
CA ASP A 554 -3.42 -2.08 4.12
C ASP A 554 -3.75 -1.86 2.65
N PHE A 555 -3.60 -2.91 1.84
CA PHE A 555 -4.01 -2.94 0.44
C PHE A 555 -4.74 -4.24 0.15
N VAL A 556 -5.86 -4.14 -0.56
CA VAL A 556 -6.72 -5.28 -0.89
C VAL A 556 -7.01 -5.28 -2.38
N LEU A 557 -6.76 -6.41 -3.01
CA LEU A 557 -7.09 -6.68 -4.41
C LEU A 557 -8.07 -7.88 -4.48
N PRO A 558 -9.40 -7.63 -4.46
CA PRO A 558 -10.39 -8.69 -4.57
C PRO A 558 -10.27 -9.46 -5.89
N SER A 559 -10.48 -10.75 -5.87
CA SER A 559 -10.37 -11.61 -7.06
C SER A 559 -11.33 -11.21 -8.19
N ALA A 560 -12.48 -10.58 -7.86
CA ALA A 560 -13.41 -10.03 -8.85
C ALA A 560 -12.80 -8.96 -9.77
N VAL A 561 -11.67 -8.35 -9.40
CA VAL A 561 -10.93 -7.40 -10.24
C VAL A 561 -10.22 -8.10 -11.40
N GLY A 562 -9.74 -9.32 -11.18
CA GLY A 562 -8.97 -10.08 -12.17
C GLY A 562 -9.69 -10.26 -13.52
N PRO A 563 -10.94 -10.77 -13.57
CA PRO A 563 -11.68 -10.91 -14.82
C PRO A 563 -11.92 -9.58 -15.55
N VAL A 564 -12.01 -8.46 -14.82
CA VAL A 564 -12.15 -7.12 -15.43
C VAL A 564 -10.85 -6.72 -16.12
N LEU A 565 -9.71 -6.92 -15.47
CA LEU A 565 -8.39 -6.62 -16.05
C LEU A 565 -8.05 -7.56 -17.20
N GLU A 566 -8.29 -8.87 -17.04
CA GLU A 566 -8.02 -9.87 -18.08
C GLU A 566 -8.82 -9.59 -19.35
N LYS A 567 -10.14 -9.44 -19.25
CA LYS A 567 -11.01 -9.23 -20.39
C LYS A 567 -11.01 -7.80 -20.91
N GLY A 568 -10.74 -6.83 -20.05
CA GLY A 568 -10.75 -5.41 -20.42
C GLY A 568 -9.39 -4.89 -20.87
N LEU A 569 -8.35 -5.08 -20.07
CA LEU A 569 -7.04 -4.44 -20.30
C LEU A 569 -6.16 -5.22 -21.27
N VAL A 570 -6.11 -6.56 -21.14
CA VAL A 570 -5.23 -7.40 -21.97
C VAL A 570 -5.49 -7.23 -23.47
N PRO A 571 -6.73 -7.27 -23.98
CA PRO A 571 -7.01 -7.04 -25.39
C PRO A 571 -6.64 -5.64 -25.88
N ILE A 572 -6.80 -4.62 -25.07
CA ILE A 572 -6.40 -3.23 -25.38
C ILE A 572 -4.88 -3.16 -25.61
N VAL A 573 -4.10 -3.73 -24.70
CA VAL A 573 -2.63 -3.74 -24.78
C VAL A 573 -2.14 -4.56 -25.98
N GLN A 574 -2.73 -5.73 -26.23
CA GLN A 574 -2.38 -6.58 -27.37
C GLN A 574 -2.72 -5.92 -28.72
N GLY A 575 -3.86 -5.22 -28.79
CA GLY A 575 -4.25 -4.49 -29.99
C GLY A 575 -3.22 -3.43 -30.40
N ILE A 576 -2.66 -2.72 -29.42
CA ILE A 576 -1.63 -1.70 -29.67
C ILE A 576 -0.31 -2.33 -30.11
N GLN A 577 0.13 -3.41 -29.45
CA GLN A 577 1.35 -4.11 -29.87
C GLN A 577 1.26 -4.62 -31.30
N GLY A 578 0.08 -5.05 -31.76
CA GLY A 578 -0.18 -5.44 -33.14
C GLY A 578 -0.09 -4.27 -34.13
N GLN A 579 -0.46 -3.06 -33.72
CA GLN A 579 -0.38 -1.86 -34.58
C GLN A 579 1.05 -1.27 -34.65
N VAL A 580 1.82 -1.35 -33.56
CA VAL A 580 3.22 -0.86 -33.52
C VAL A 580 4.15 -1.75 -34.35
N ASN A 581 3.81 -3.01 -34.55
CA ASN A 581 4.61 -3.97 -35.32
C ASN A 581 4.24 -4.02 -36.81
N GLN A 582 3.26 -3.23 -37.27
CA GLN A 582 2.92 -3.03 -38.69
C GLN A 582 3.47 -1.70 -39.19
#